data_8aa88111e128adce8726367831ce7e01
#
_entry.id   8aa88111e128adce8726367831ce7e01
#
_cell.length_a   1.000
_cell.length_b   1.000
_cell.length_c   1.000
_cell.angle_alpha   90.00
_cell.angle_beta   90.00
_cell.angle_gamma   90.00
#
_symmetry.space_group_name_H-M   'P 1'
#
loop_
_entity.id
_entity.type
_entity.pdbx_description
1 polymer ?
#
loop_
_entity_poly.entity_id
_entity_poly.type
_entity_poly.pdbx_seq_one_letter_code
_entity_poly.pdbx_strand_id
1 'polypeptide(L)'
;MTRSLLRYGYPAAVLILAAAVISGGGCVGALSTLAYWIKGTNIDAEFDGLEGKKVVVVCRPVADLTYRTHLVNRDLAREVSRLLQANVPKIQVIPQREVVEWLDENGDWDHYGEVGQALGADMVVGIDLRDFNLLLDQTLYQGTANVSIVVYDCARDAEPIFEKEPPQTVYPPNVGIPVSERQERQFSREFVLVLAEEIGRCFYDHDAHADYAMDAKAFQ
;
A
#
# COMPACT_ATOMS: atom_id res chain seq x y z
N MET A 1 -39.44 71.63 -1.42
CA MET A 1 -39.62 70.34 -0.70
C MET A 1 -39.48 69.18 -1.69
N THR A 2 -38.29 68.76 -2.03
CA THR A 2 -38.04 67.53 -2.84
C THR A 2 -36.55 67.21 -2.88
N ARG A 3 -36.02 66.62 -1.78
CA ARG A 3 -34.66 66.08 -1.77
C ARG A 3 -34.52 64.98 -0.64
N SER A 4 -35.01 63.78 -0.85
CA SER A 4 -34.69 62.66 0.06
C SER A 4 -35.02 61.28 -0.46
N LEU A 5 -35.15 61.00 -1.76
CA LEU A 5 -35.49 59.66 -2.26
C LEU A 5 -34.36 58.94 -3.04
N LEU A 6 -33.14 59.50 -3.10
CA LEU A 6 -32.06 58.96 -3.93
C LEU A 6 -30.93 58.24 -3.12
N ARG A 7 -31.07 58.03 -1.81
CA ARG A 7 -30.00 57.51 -0.98
C ARG A 7 -30.10 56.02 -0.61
N TYR A 8 -31.18 55.31 -0.93
CA TYR A 8 -31.36 53.90 -0.56
C TYR A 8 -31.35 52.90 -1.72
N GLY A 9 -31.22 53.36 -2.99
CA GLY A 9 -31.25 52.48 -4.15
C GLY A 9 -29.95 51.69 -4.39
N TYR A 10 -28.81 52.24 -4.04
CA TYR A 10 -27.49 51.62 -4.33
C TYR A 10 -27.17 50.38 -3.54
N PRO A 11 -27.42 50.26 -2.22
CA PRO A 11 -27.09 49.05 -1.50
C PRO A 11 -27.99 47.86 -1.89
N ALA A 12 -29.25 48.11 -2.24
CA ALA A 12 -30.15 47.07 -2.70
C ALA A 12 -29.78 46.53 -4.09
N ALA A 13 -29.38 47.41 -5.02
CA ALA A 13 -28.92 47.03 -6.34
C ALA A 13 -27.60 46.25 -6.30
N VAL A 14 -26.67 46.61 -5.42
CA VAL A 14 -25.40 45.86 -5.21
C VAL A 14 -25.65 44.51 -4.62
N LEU A 15 -26.58 44.36 -3.67
CA LEU A 15 -26.97 43.08 -3.09
C LEU A 15 -27.64 42.15 -4.11
N ILE A 16 -28.50 42.68 -4.99
CA ILE A 16 -29.14 41.90 -6.05
C ILE A 16 -28.09 41.45 -7.10
N LEU A 17 -27.14 42.33 -7.45
CA LEU A 17 -26.05 41.97 -8.38
C LEU A 17 -25.12 40.87 -7.78
N ALA A 18 -24.80 40.96 -6.50
CA ALA A 18 -24.04 39.95 -5.80
C ALA A 18 -24.75 38.59 -5.74
N ALA A 19 -26.08 38.61 -5.51
CA ALA A 19 -26.89 37.38 -5.52
C ALA A 19 -27.00 36.74 -6.91
N ALA A 20 -27.03 37.56 -8.00
CA ALA A 20 -27.08 37.05 -9.37
C ALA A 20 -25.76 36.42 -9.82
N VAL A 21 -24.61 36.87 -9.31
CA VAL A 21 -23.31 36.28 -9.60
C VAL A 21 -23.15 34.89 -8.91
N ILE A 22 -23.78 34.71 -7.76
CA ILE A 22 -23.75 33.43 -7.02
C ILE A 22 -24.68 32.38 -7.68
N SER A 23 -25.76 32.79 -8.33
CA SER A 23 -26.74 31.91 -8.99
C SER A 23 -26.43 31.56 -10.46
N GLY A 24 -25.49 32.25 -11.12
CA GLY A 24 -25.20 32.10 -12.54
C GLY A 24 -23.93 31.36 -12.93
N GLY A 25 -23.07 31.01 -12.01
CA GLY A 25 -21.77 30.38 -12.31
C GLY A 25 -21.52 29.13 -11.53
N GLY A 26 -21.81 27.98 -12.10
CA GLY A 26 -21.19 26.69 -11.89
C GLY A 26 -20.61 26.37 -10.51
N CYS A 27 -21.42 26.24 -9.44
CA CYS A 27 -20.98 25.74 -8.13
C CYS A 27 -20.39 24.33 -8.19
N VAL A 28 -20.56 23.60 -9.27
CA VAL A 28 -20.00 22.26 -9.48
C VAL A 28 -18.48 22.32 -9.64
N GLY A 29 -17.95 23.32 -10.37
CA GLY A 29 -16.51 23.47 -10.58
C GLY A 29 -15.75 23.91 -9.32
N ALA A 30 -16.34 24.79 -8.51
CA ALA A 30 -15.70 25.26 -7.27
C ALA A 30 -15.66 24.18 -6.18
N LEU A 31 -16.73 23.37 -6.08
CA LEU A 31 -16.77 22.22 -5.16
C LEU A 31 -15.84 21.11 -5.59
N SER A 32 -15.73 20.82 -6.90
CA SER A 32 -14.79 19.82 -7.41
C SER A 32 -13.34 20.26 -7.24
N THR A 33 -13.03 21.54 -7.43
CA THR A 33 -11.68 22.09 -7.21
C THR A 33 -11.33 22.06 -5.72
N LEU A 34 -12.26 22.40 -4.83
CA LEU A 34 -12.05 22.33 -3.39
C LEU A 34 -11.87 20.89 -2.90
N ALA A 35 -12.65 19.94 -3.43
CA ALA A 35 -12.50 18.52 -3.17
C ALA A 35 -11.16 17.99 -3.66
N TYR A 36 -10.69 18.43 -4.83
CA TYR A 36 -9.35 18.10 -5.35
C TYR A 36 -8.22 18.63 -4.47
N TRP A 37 -8.36 19.86 -3.92
CA TRP A 37 -7.39 20.44 -3.00
C TRP A 37 -7.38 19.78 -1.61
N ILE A 38 -8.50 19.20 -1.17
CA ILE A 38 -8.63 18.55 0.13
C ILE A 38 -8.24 17.07 0.05
N LYS A 39 -8.62 16.36 -1.04
CA LYS A 39 -8.36 14.93 -1.21
C LYS A 39 -6.95 14.63 -1.77
N GLY A 40 -6.29 15.62 -2.38
CA GLY A 40 -5.00 15.44 -3.04
C GLY A 40 -5.06 14.42 -4.18
N THR A 41 -3.92 13.87 -4.54
CA THR A 41 -3.76 12.78 -5.51
C THR A 41 -3.72 11.40 -4.83
N ASN A 42 -4.22 11.28 -3.59
CA ASN A 42 -4.19 10.03 -2.85
C ASN A 42 -5.17 9.01 -3.44
N ILE A 43 -4.69 7.79 -3.60
CA ILE A 43 -5.47 6.60 -3.91
C ILE A 43 -5.89 5.99 -2.57
N ASP A 44 -7.19 5.76 -2.40
CA ASP A 44 -7.76 5.16 -1.19
C ASP A 44 -7.27 3.69 -1.08
N ALA A 45 -7.11 3.18 0.14
CA ALA A 45 -6.78 1.77 0.40
C ALA A 45 -7.83 0.84 -0.24
N GLU A 46 -7.39 -0.28 -0.79
CA GLU A 46 -8.31 -1.28 -1.36
C GLU A 46 -8.99 -2.11 -0.26
N PHE A 47 -8.31 -2.24 0.89
CA PHE A 47 -8.82 -2.91 2.08
C PHE A 47 -8.44 -2.11 3.33
N ASP A 48 -9.43 -1.53 3.98
CA ASP A 48 -9.31 -0.70 5.19
C ASP A 48 -9.58 -1.44 6.51
N GLY A 49 -9.94 -2.73 6.42
CA GLY A 49 -10.36 -3.55 7.55
C GLY A 49 -9.30 -3.82 8.63
N LEU A 50 -8.05 -3.38 8.43
CA LEU A 50 -6.95 -3.57 9.39
C LEU A 50 -6.88 -2.48 10.47
N GLU A 51 -7.63 -1.36 10.34
CA GLU A 51 -7.61 -0.28 11.33
C GLU A 51 -8.03 -0.78 12.72
N GLY A 52 -7.22 -0.48 13.72
CA GLY A 52 -7.47 -0.83 15.12
C GLY A 52 -7.37 -2.32 15.44
N LYS A 53 -6.90 -3.15 14.51
CA LYS A 53 -6.79 -4.60 14.68
C LYS A 53 -5.39 -5.02 15.12
N LYS A 54 -5.32 -6.17 15.81
CA LYS A 54 -4.07 -6.89 16.05
C LYS A 54 -3.82 -7.82 14.87
N VAL A 55 -2.74 -7.57 14.12
CA VAL A 55 -2.47 -8.19 12.82
C VAL A 55 -1.16 -8.94 12.83
N VAL A 56 -1.15 -10.13 12.25
CA VAL A 56 0.07 -10.87 11.92
C VAL A 56 0.28 -10.87 10.41
N VAL A 57 1.53 -10.67 9.96
CA VAL A 57 1.92 -10.76 8.54
C VAL A 57 2.78 -12.00 8.36
N VAL A 58 2.39 -12.86 7.43
CA VAL A 58 3.09 -14.11 7.11
C VAL A 58 3.34 -14.17 5.61
N CYS A 59 4.58 -14.45 5.22
CA CYS A 59 4.92 -14.68 3.82
C CYS A 59 5.37 -16.13 3.62
N ARG A 60 4.71 -16.83 2.70
CA ARG A 60 4.98 -18.22 2.35
C ARG A 60 5.45 -18.34 0.90
N PRO A 61 6.48 -19.12 0.59
CA PRO A 61 6.80 -19.50 -0.77
C PRO A 61 5.86 -20.60 -1.22
N VAL A 62 5.25 -20.47 -2.42
CA VAL A 62 4.38 -21.52 -2.99
C VAL A 62 5.18 -22.55 -3.80
N ALA A 63 6.32 -22.18 -4.33
CA ALA A 63 7.18 -23.07 -5.09
C ALA A 63 8.40 -23.53 -4.29
N ASP A 64 8.97 -24.69 -4.66
CA ASP A 64 10.23 -25.25 -4.09
C ASP A 64 11.40 -24.31 -4.36
N LEU A 65 11.44 -23.21 -3.61
CA LEU A 65 12.45 -22.19 -3.75
C LEU A 65 13.63 -22.53 -2.83
N THR A 66 14.84 -22.41 -3.38
CA THR A 66 16.11 -22.67 -2.69
C THR A 66 16.25 -21.88 -1.39
N TYR A 67 17.14 -22.31 -0.47
CA TYR A 67 17.48 -21.68 0.82
C TYR A 67 17.55 -20.14 0.82
N ARG A 68 17.93 -19.52 -0.31
CA ARG A 68 17.95 -18.05 -0.48
C ARG A 68 16.57 -17.40 -0.36
N THR A 69 15.53 -18.09 -0.77
CA THR A 69 14.16 -17.53 -0.79
C THR A 69 13.51 -17.50 0.59
N HIS A 70 13.92 -18.40 1.51
CA HIS A 70 13.45 -18.33 2.90
C HIS A 70 13.85 -17.02 3.60
N LEU A 71 14.99 -16.43 3.24
CA LEU A 71 15.41 -15.14 3.75
C LEU A 71 14.56 -14.00 3.15
N VAL A 72 14.25 -14.09 1.85
CA VAL A 72 13.41 -13.10 1.15
C VAL A 72 12.02 -13.05 1.74
N ASN A 73 11.38 -14.19 2.03
CA ASN A 73 10.05 -14.23 2.63
C ASN A 73 10.00 -13.56 4.01
N ARG A 74 11.00 -13.83 4.85
CA ARG A 74 11.12 -13.20 6.18
C ARG A 74 11.37 -11.69 6.06
N ASP A 75 12.21 -11.28 5.13
CA ASP A 75 12.51 -9.87 4.87
C ASP A 75 11.27 -9.15 4.32
N LEU A 76 10.54 -9.76 3.39
CA LEU A 76 9.30 -9.22 2.83
C LEU A 76 8.22 -9.06 3.90
N ALA A 77 7.95 -10.11 4.69
CA ALA A 77 6.97 -10.04 5.78
C ALA A 77 7.33 -8.95 6.81
N ARG A 78 8.62 -8.78 7.12
CA ARG A 78 9.11 -7.74 8.04
C ARG A 78 8.88 -6.35 7.49
N GLU A 79 9.19 -6.12 6.20
CA GLU A 79 9.00 -4.80 5.59
C GLU A 79 7.52 -4.45 5.42
N VAL A 80 6.68 -5.39 5.01
CA VAL A 80 5.22 -5.19 4.98
C VAL A 80 4.70 -4.89 6.39
N SER A 81 5.10 -5.64 7.42
CA SER A 81 4.74 -5.36 8.83
C SER A 81 5.11 -3.94 9.25
N ARG A 82 6.32 -3.48 8.88
CA ARG A 82 6.80 -2.13 9.18
C ARG A 82 5.95 -1.06 8.48
N LEU A 83 5.61 -1.28 7.21
CA LEU A 83 4.77 -0.36 6.43
C LEU A 83 3.35 -0.27 6.99
N LEU A 84 2.74 -1.40 7.31
CA LEU A 84 1.41 -1.44 7.94
C LEU A 84 1.42 -0.72 9.28
N GLN A 85 2.41 -0.98 10.15
CA GLN A 85 2.52 -0.32 11.46
C GLN A 85 2.70 1.19 11.33
N ALA A 86 3.34 1.67 10.25
CA ALA A 86 3.58 3.10 10.02
C ALA A 86 2.39 3.83 9.42
N ASN A 87 1.60 3.17 8.56
CA ASN A 87 0.62 3.83 7.69
C ASN A 87 -0.84 3.50 8.03
N VAL A 88 -1.12 2.36 8.69
CA VAL A 88 -2.49 1.99 9.06
C VAL A 88 -2.80 2.54 10.47
N PRO A 89 -3.89 3.32 10.63
CA PRO A 89 -4.21 3.93 11.93
C PRO A 89 -4.52 2.88 13.00
N LYS A 90 -3.96 3.06 14.20
CA LYS A 90 -4.23 2.24 15.41
C LYS A 90 -3.98 0.73 15.26
N ILE A 91 -3.34 0.29 14.19
CA ILE A 91 -2.97 -1.12 14.00
C ILE A 91 -1.98 -1.57 15.07
N GLN A 92 -2.05 -2.83 15.48
CA GLN A 92 -1.06 -3.49 16.33
C GLN A 92 -0.47 -4.67 15.57
N VAL A 93 0.72 -4.49 14.99
CA VAL A 93 1.36 -5.57 14.23
C VAL A 93 2.17 -6.45 15.18
N ILE A 94 1.94 -7.77 15.12
CA ILE A 94 2.70 -8.77 15.88
C ILE A 94 4.16 -8.74 15.39
N PRO A 95 5.14 -8.67 16.32
CA PRO A 95 6.56 -8.63 15.96
C PRO A 95 6.96 -9.86 15.14
N GLN A 96 7.68 -9.65 14.02
CA GLN A 96 8.10 -10.74 13.13
C GLN A 96 8.98 -11.79 13.82
N ARG A 97 9.64 -11.45 14.93
CA ARG A 97 10.37 -12.41 15.74
C ARG A 97 9.45 -13.52 16.30
N GLU A 98 8.28 -13.13 16.82
CA GLU A 98 7.30 -14.08 17.39
C GLU A 98 6.71 -14.97 16.28
N VAL A 99 6.48 -14.39 15.11
CA VAL A 99 5.99 -15.14 13.94
C VAL A 99 7.01 -16.17 13.49
N VAL A 100 8.27 -15.78 13.34
CA VAL A 100 9.35 -16.68 12.92
C VAL A 100 9.57 -17.81 13.94
N GLU A 101 9.57 -17.49 15.26
CA GLU A 101 9.69 -18.47 16.33
C GLU A 101 8.58 -19.52 16.24
N TRP A 102 7.33 -19.07 16.08
CA TRP A 102 6.21 -19.99 15.92
C TRP A 102 6.32 -20.84 14.64
N LEU A 103 6.69 -20.26 13.50
CA LEU A 103 6.85 -20.96 12.23
C LEU A 103 7.98 -22.00 12.27
N ASP A 104 9.08 -21.70 12.96
CA ASP A 104 10.22 -22.62 13.11
C ASP A 104 9.86 -23.82 14.03
N GLU A 105 8.94 -23.64 14.99
CA GLU A 105 8.43 -24.68 15.88
C GLU A 105 7.31 -25.53 15.26
N ASN A 106 6.51 -24.94 14.35
CA ASN A 106 5.31 -25.55 13.76
C ASN A 106 5.43 -25.64 12.23
N GLY A 107 6.41 -26.37 11.74
CA GLY A 107 6.77 -26.42 10.32
C GLY A 107 5.68 -26.90 9.35
N ASP A 108 4.69 -27.65 9.83
CA ASP A 108 3.64 -28.31 9.02
C ASP A 108 2.28 -27.58 9.06
N TRP A 109 2.28 -26.24 9.20
CA TRP A 109 1.04 -25.47 9.17
C TRP A 109 0.49 -25.35 7.73
N ASP A 110 -0.83 -25.55 7.58
CA ASP A 110 -1.50 -25.55 6.28
C ASP A 110 -2.23 -24.23 5.99
N HIS A 111 -2.81 -23.60 7.04
CA HIS A 111 -3.66 -22.43 6.90
C HIS A 111 -3.12 -21.22 7.66
N TYR A 112 -3.23 -20.04 7.03
CA TYR A 112 -2.88 -18.77 7.66
C TYR A 112 -3.63 -18.51 8.97
N GLY A 113 -4.89 -18.97 9.08
CA GLY A 113 -5.69 -18.86 10.29
C GLY A 113 -5.08 -19.52 11.52
N GLU A 114 -4.34 -20.63 11.37
CA GLU A 114 -3.64 -21.30 12.47
C GLU A 114 -2.59 -20.40 13.11
N VAL A 115 -1.80 -19.73 12.27
CA VAL A 115 -0.79 -18.76 12.72
C VAL A 115 -1.45 -17.61 13.49
N GLY A 116 -2.55 -17.07 12.95
CA GLY A 116 -3.30 -15.98 13.56
C GLY A 116 -3.87 -16.36 14.94
N GLN A 117 -4.52 -17.51 15.03
CA GLN A 117 -5.10 -18.01 16.29
C GLN A 117 -4.02 -18.29 17.32
N ALA A 118 -2.94 -18.95 16.93
CA ALA A 118 -1.84 -19.29 17.85
C ALA A 118 -1.16 -18.04 18.43
N LEU A 119 -1.00 -16.98 17.64
CA LEU A 119 -0.39 -15.73 18.07
C LEU A 119 -1.39 -14.73 18.65
N GLY A 120 -2.68 -15.11 18.71
CA GLY A 120 -3.76 -14.25 19.23
C GLY A 120 -3.95 -12.97 18.43
N ALA A 121 -3.86 -13.06 17.09
CA ALA A 121 -4.19 -11.98 16.16
C ALA A 121 -5.69 -11.90 15.91
N ASP A 122 -6.18 -10.70 15.58
CA ASP A 122 -7.54 -10.52 15.06
C ASP A 122 -7.59 -10.87 13.58
N MET A 123 -6.52 -10.53 12.84
CA MET A 123 -6.41 -10.76 11.39
C MET A 123 -5.03 -11.25 10.99
N VAL A 124 -4.99 -11.99 9.89
CA VAL A 124 -3.76 -12.45 9.24
C VAL A 124 -3.67 -11.85 7.85
N VAL A 125 -2.56 -11.19 7.54
CA VAL A 125 -2.18 -10.84 6.18
C VAL A 125 -1.22 -11.92 5.68
N GLY A 126 -1.74 -12.78 4.80
CA GLY A 126 -0.98 -13.83 4.14
C GLY A 126 -0.43 -13.34 2.80
N ILE A 127 0.82 -13.64 2.52
CA ILE A 127 1.49 -13.31 1.26
C ILE A 127 2.05 -14.61 0.70
N ASP A 128 1.56 -15.03 -0.45
CA ASP A 128 2.13 -16.15 -1.21
C ASP A 128 3.06 -15.60 -2.28
N LEU A 129 4.38 -15.79 -2.08
CA LEU A 129 5.41 -15.39 -3.04
C LEU A 129 5.60 -16.52 -4.07
N ARG A 130 4.95 -16.39 -5.23
CA ARG A 130 4.92 -17.44 -6.28
C ARG A 130 6.20 -17.51 -7.08
N ASP A 131 6.71 -16.35 -7.50
CA ASP A 131 7.95 -16.21 -8.26
C ASP A 131 8.78 -15.08 -7.66
N PHE A 132 10.09 -15.29 -7.64
CA PHE A 132 11.05 -14.25 -7.25
C PHE A 132 12.36 -14.47 -8.00
N ASN A 133 12.69 -13.57 -8.88
CA ASN A 133 13.92 -13.61 -9.65
C ASN A 133 14.61 -12.24 -9.58
N LEU A 134 15.94 -12.24 -9.52
CA LEU A 134 16.74 -11.01 -9.45
C LEU A 134 17.44 -10.67 -10.78
N LEU A 135 17.53 -11.61 -11.69
CA LEU A 135 18.33 -11.48 -12.91
C LEU A 135 17.45 -11.45 -14.14
N LEU A 136 17.65 -10.47 -15.00
CA LEU A 136 17.12 -10.46 -16.36
C LEU A 136 17.92 -11.46 -17.22
N ASP A 137 19.25 -11.39 -17.10
CA ASP A 137 20.21 -12.29 -17.73
C ASP A 137 21.47 -12.43 -16.83
N GLN A 138 22.56 -12.99 -17.35
CA GLN A 138 23.79 -13.20 -16.60
C GLN A 138 24.55 -11.90 -16.23
N THR A 139 24.18 -10.78 -16.83
CA THR A 139 24.90 -9.50 -16.73
C THR A 139 24.09 -8.37 -16.13
N LEU A 140 22.77 -8.54 -16.04
CA LEU A 140 21.85 -7.50 -15.62
C LEU A 140 20.91 -7.96 -14.48
N TYR A 141 20.83 -7.16 -13.45
CA TYR A 141 19.76 -7.25 -12.44
C TYR A 141 18.50 -6.58 -12.95
N GLN A 142 17.41 -7.30 -12.97
CA GLN A 142 16.04 -6.81 -13.03
C GLN A 142 15.18 -7.77 -12.23
N GLY A 143 14.72 -7.31 -11.07
CA GLY A 143 13.87 -8.10 -10.18
C GLY A 143 12.48 -8.31 -10.79
N THR A 144 11.98 -9.54 -10.72
CA THR A 144 10.59 -9.87 -11.06
C THR A 144 9.98 -10.70 -9.95
N ALA A 145 8.73 -10.40 -9.57
CA ALA A 145 8.01 -11.18 -8.58
C ALA A 145 6.51 -11.25 -8.89
N ASN A 146 5.90 -12.39 -8.57
CA ASN A 146 4.46 -12.57 -8.55
C ASN A 146 4.03 -12.91 -7.12
N VAL A 147 3.04 -12.20 -6.61
CA VAL A 147 2.50 -12.42 -5.26
C VAL A 147 0.98 -12.59 -5.30
N SER A 148 0.46 -13.36 -4.34
CA SER A 148 -0.95 -13.35 -3.98
C SER A 148 -1.07 -12.85 -2.54
N ILE A 149 -2.02 -11.96 -2.30
CA ILE A 149 -2.27 -11.34 -0.99
C ILE A 149 -3.63 -11.82 -0.54
N VAL A 150 -3.70 -12.32 0.69
CA VAL A 150 -4.94 -12.77 1.30
C VAL A 150 -5.08 -12.20 2.71
N VAL A 151 -6.29 -11.88 3.14
CA VAL A 151 -6.55 -11.48 4.53
C VAL A 151 -7.61 -12.40 5.12
N TYR A 152 -7.32 -12.94 6.29
CA TYR A 152 -8.23 -13.78 7.07
C TYR A 152 -8.64 -13.07 8.36
N ASP A 153 -9.91 -13.18 8.71
CA ASP A 153 -10.43 -12.82 10.03
C ASP A 153 -10.34 -14.06 10.93
N CYS A 154 -9.53 -14.00 12.00
CA CYS A 154 -9.31 -15.14 12.90
C CYS A 154 -10.56 -15.54 13.70
N ALA A 155 -11.59 -14.69 13.73
CA ALA A 155 -12.88 -14.98 14.36
C ALA A 155 -13.87 -15.70 13.42
N ARG A 156 -13.57 -15.77 12.14
CA ARG A 156 -14.37 -16.39 11.08
C ARG A 156 -13.64 -17.57 10.47
N ASP A 157 -14.35 -18.67 10.24
CA ASP A 157 -13.74 -19.88 9.67
C ASP A 157 -13.32 -19.70 8.20
N ALA A 158 -12.07 -20.04 7.93
CA ALA A 158 -11.46 -20.58 6.70
C ALA A 158 -11.55 -19.78 5.39
N GLU A 159 -12.44 -18.80 5.20
CA GLU A 159 -12.50 -18.06 3.94
C GLU A 159 -11.77 -16.71 4.05
N PRO A 160 -10.98 -16.33 3.03
CA PRO A 160 -10.36 -15.02 3.00
C PRO A 160 -11.43 -13.93 2.86
N ILE A 161 -11.29 -12.86 3.64
CA ILE A 161 -12.17 -11.68 3.56
C ILE A 161 -11.67 -10.66 2.54
N PHE A 162 -10.42 -10.79 2.08
CA PHE A 162 -9.82 -10.04 1.01
C PHE A 162 -8.82 -10.95 0.29
N GLU A 163 -8.83 -10.88 -1.04
CA GLU A 163 -7.88 -11.59 -1.89
C GLU A 163 -7.52 -10.70 -3.08
N LYS A 164 -6.23 -10.66 -3.39
CA LYS A 164 -5.71 -9.89 -4.52
C LYS A 164 -4.48 -10.53 -5.12
N GLU A 165 -4.45 -10.59 -6.45
CA GLU A 165 -3.26 -10.93 -7.25
C GLU A 165 -2.82 -9.67 -8.02
N PRO A 166 -1.89 -8.87 -7.50
CA PRO A 166 -1.34 -7.73 -8.23
C PRO A 166 -0.68 -8.17 -9.54
N PRO A 167 -0.54 -7.28 -10.53
CA PRO A 167 0.32 -7.53 -11.69
C PRO A 167 1.75 -7.88 -11.24
N GLN A 168 2.51 -8.55 -12.13
CA GLN A 168 3.91 -8.84 -11.85
C GLN A 168 4.68 -7.57 -11.54
N THR A 169 5.34 -7.54 -10.38
CA THR A 169 6.27 -6.47 -10.01
C THR A 169 7.56 -6.63 -10.79
N VAL A 170 8.03 -5.54 -11.44
CA VAL A 170 9.30 -5.49 -12.18
C VAL A 170 10.12 -4.30 -11.69
N TYR A 171 11.37 -4.55 -11.25
CA TYR A 171 12.26 -3.48 -10.75
C TYR A 171 13.71 -3.68 -11.19
N PRO A 172 14.37 -2.65 -11.77
CA PRO A 172 13.79 -1.42 -12.31
C PRO A 172 12.85 -1.72 -13.49
N PRO A 173 11.82 -0.87 -13.75
CA PRO A 173 10.80 -1.19 -14.75
C PRO A 173 11.31 -1.15 -16.18
N ASN A 174 12.32 -0.32 -16.50
CA ASN A 174 12.70 -0.03 -17.87
C ASN A 174 14.06 -0.61 -18.29
N VAL A 175 15.07 -0.56 -17.43
CA VAL A 175 16.46 -0.94 -17.78
C VAL A 175 17.10 -1.67 -16.61
N GLY A 176 17.66 -2.87 -16.87
CA GLY A 176 18.39 -3.64 -15.86
C GLY A 176 19.68 -2.92 -15.40
N ILE A 177 20.11 -3.19 -14.18
CA ILE A 177 21.33 -2.66 -13.58
C ILE A 177 22.47 -3.67 -13.81
N PRO A 178 23.63 -3.26 -14.33
CA PRO A 178 24.77 -4.17 -14.50
C PRO A 178 25.20 -4.83 -13.18
N VAL A 179 25.43 -6.14 -13.21
CA VAL A 179 25.84 -6.89 -11.99
C VAL A 179 27.20 -6.42 -11.45
N SER A 180 28.00 -5.74 -12.28
CA SER A 180 29.26 -5.11 -11.86
C SER A 180 29.08 -3.85 -11.01
N GLU A 181 27.90 -3.21 -11.05
CA GLU A 181 27.62 -1.94 -10.36
C GLU A 181 26.96 -2.14 -9.00
N ARG A 182 26.35 -3.29 -8.73
CA ARG A 182 25.62 -3.60 -7.51
C ARG A 182 25.93 -5.00 -6.97
N GLN A 183 25.97 -5.13 -5.66
CA GLN A 183 26.01 -6.46 -5.04
C GLN A 183 24.60 -7.08 -5.03
N GLU A 184 24.50 -8.38 -5.33
CA GLU A 184 23.23 -9.12 -5.34
C GLU A 184 22.40 -8.91 -4.06
N ARG A 185 23.04 -8.96 -2.89
CA ARG A 185 22.35 -8.74 -1.60
C ARG A 185 21.77 -7.33 -1.44
N GLN A 186 22.43 -6.34 -2.01
CA GLN A 186 21.95 -4.97 -1.97
C GLN A 186 20.76 -4.83 -2.91
N PHE A 187 20.87 -5.31 -4.15
CA PHE A 187 19.79 -5.30 -5.12
C PHE A 187 18.56 -6.07 -4.63
N SER A 188 18.77 -7.27 -4.06
CA SER A 188 17.68 -8.06 -3.46
C SER A 188 16.92 -7.29 -2.38
N ARG A 189 17.62 -6.58 -1.50
CA ARG A 189 16.98 -5.75 -0.46
C ARG A 189 16.19 -4.58 -1.06
N GLU A 190 16.74 -3.90 -2.07
CA GLU A 190 16.05 -2.82 -2.77
C GLU A 190 14.77 -3.35 -3.43
N PHE A 191 14.82 -4.50 -4.08
CA PHE A 191 13.65 -5.11 -4.70
C PHE A 191 12.60 -5.56 -3.68
N VAL A 192 13.01 -6.12 -2.55
CA VAL A 192 12.09 -6.47 -1.45
C VAL A 192 11.37 -5.23 -0.91
N LEU A 193 12.05 -4.08 -0.80
CA LEU A 193 11.41 -2.83 -0.37
C LEU A 193 10.34 -2.36 -1.37
N VAL A 194 10.64 -2.45 -2.68
CA VAL A 194 9.68 -2.10 -3.74
C VAL A 194 8.45 -3.02 -3.67
N LEU A 195 8.68 -4.33 -3.58
CA LEU A 195 7.60 -5.31 -3.50
C LEU A 195 6.76 -5.14 -2.23
N ALA A 196 7.39 -4.86 -1.08
CA ALA A 196 6.69 -4.58 0.16
C ALA A 196 5.82 -3.32 0.08
N GLU A 197 6.30 -2.27 -0.59
CA GLU A 197 5.54 -1.04 -0.82
C GLU A 197 4.30 -1.31 -1.69
N GLU A 198 4.42 -2.06 -2.78
CA GLU A 198 3.29 -2.43 -3.63
C GLU A 198 2.24 -3.24 -2.86
N ILE A 199 2.68 -4.21 -2.04
CA ILE A 199 1.77 -4.99 -1.19
C ILE A 199 1.11 -4.07 -0.14
N GLY A 200 1.89 -3.22 0.51
CA GLY A 200 1.41 -2.33 1.57
C GLY A 200 0.32 -1.37 1.11
N ARG A 201 0.43 -0.84 -0.11
CA ARG A 201 -0.54 0.09 -0.72
C ARG A 201 -1.96 -0.47 -0.82
N CYS A 202 -2.13 -1.77 -0.76
CA CYS A 202 -3.46 -2.36 -0.67
C CYS A 202 -4.19 -1.98 0.62
N PHE A 203 -3.47 -1.58 1.68
CA PHE A 203 -3.97 -1.47 3.05
C PHE A 203 -3.98 -0.05 3.62
N TYR A 204 -3.42 0.93 2.91
CA TYR A 204 -3.40 2.33 3.34
C TYR A 204 -3.44 3.28 2.15
N ASP A 205 -3.96 4.49 2.40
CA ASP A 205 -4.00 5.54 1.39
C ASP A 205 -2.59 5.96 0.99
N HIS A 206 -2.35 6.09 -0.31
CA HIS A 206 -1.04 6.41 -0.83
C HIS A 206 -1.09 7.43 -1.97
N ASP A 207 0.01 8.15 -2.20
CA ASP A 207 0.12 9.11 -3.29
C ASP A 207 0.28 8.37 -4.64
N ALA A 208 -0.56 8.72 -5.62
CA ALA A 208 -0.47 8.21 -6.98
C ALA A 208 0.89 8.47 -7.67
N HIS A 209 1.64 9.46 -7.20
CA HIS A 209 2.95 9.82 -7.76
C HIS A 209 4.15 9.18 -7.03
N ALA A 210 3.91 8.36 -6.00
CA ALA A 210 4.98 7.69 -5.26
C ALA A 210 5.83 6.77 -6.16
N ASP A 211 5.27 6.23 -7.25
CA ASP A 211 5.98 5.38 -8.21
C ASP A 211 7.13 6.12 -8.91
N TYR A 212 6.90 7.37 -9.32
CA TYR A 212 7.93 8.20 -9.94
C TYR A 212 9.11 8.50 -9.01
N ALA A 213 8.87 8.57 -7.70
CA ALA A 213 9.92 8.81 -6.71
C ALA A 213 10.80 7.57 -6.47
N MET A 214 10.26 6.37 -6.68
CA MET A 214 11.04 5.12 -6.55
C MET A 214 11.91 4.87 -7.77
N ASP A 215 11.42 5.14 -8.97
CA ASP A 215 12.21 5.09 -10.20
C ASP A 215 13.42 6.04 -10.14
N ALA A 216 13.24 7.24 -9.61
CA ALA A 216 14.33 8.21 -9.44
C ALA A 216 15.42 7.75 -8.45
N LYS A 217 15.10 6.90 -7.47
CA LYS A 217 16.07 6.33 -6.51
C LYS A 217 16.85 5.15 -7.08
N ALA A 218 16.34 4.45 -8.08
CA ALA A 218 17.02 3.32 -8.71
C ALA A 218 18.31 3.74 -9.46
N PHE A 219 18.40 5.01 -9.85
CA PHE A 219 19.51 5.58 -10.62
C PHE A 219 20.47 6.47 -9.81
N GLN A 220 20.34 6.51 -8.49
CA GLN A 220 21.28 7.17 -7.56
C GLN A 220 22.14 6.14 -6.80
#